data_fd399abf8080245a40e0dbfb8d52c11c
#
_entry.id   fd399abf8080245a40e0dbfb8d52c11c
#
_cell.length_a   1.000
_cell.length_b   1.000
_cell.length_c   1.000
_cell.angle_alpha   90.00
_cell.angle_beta   90.00
_cell.angle_gamma   90.00
#
_symmetry.space_group_name_H-M   'P 1'
#
loop_
_entity.id
_entity.type
_entity.pdbx_description
1 polymer ?
#
loop_
_entity_poly.entity_id
_entity_poly.type
_entity_poly.pdbx_seq_one_letter_code
_entity_poly.pdbx_strand_id
1 'polypeptide(L)'
;MIPLLQIDTISDILATPEVTEKTLSIMQLITSGGTGGTIIMTALGILSIYAVYILIERYSAIKKASKEDENFFNSIKNFVEQKDISAAKTLCQNTDNPIAHMIEKGVDRIDKPMTDISAAIENQGKLEIYKMENNLANLATIAGAAPMIGFLGTVIGMIVAFH
;
A
#
# COMPACT_ATOMS: atom_id res chain seq x y z
N MET A 1 63.18 44.80 -20.79
CA MET A 1 63.35 43.37 -21.13
C MET A 1 62.76 42.56 -19.98
N ILE A 2 61.44 42.29 -20.04
CA ILE A 2 60.69 41.64 -18.98
C ILE A 2 60.57 40.18 -19.43
N PRO A 3 60.95 39.21 -18.62
CA PRO A 3 60.97 37.79 -19.03
C PRO A 3 59.55 37.21 -19.14
N LEU A 4 59.31 36.58 -20.27
CA LEU A 4 58.10 35.86 -20.70
C LEU A 4 57.80 34.58 -19.88
N LEU A 5 58.33 34.48 -18.65
CA LEU A 5 58.28 33.22 -17.85
C LEU A 5 57.14 33.16 -16.80
N GLN A 6 56.19 34.08 -16.85
CA GLN A 6 55.08 34.10 -15.85
C GLN A 6 53.70 33.82 -16.44
N ILE A 7 53.58 33.37 -17.67
CA ILE A 7 52.28 33.06 -18.30
C ILE A 7 51.90 31.57 -18.12
N ASP A 8 52.86 30.68 -17.94
CA ASP A 8 52.58 29.25 -17.77
C ASP A 8 52.02 28.86 -16.38
N THR A 9 52.20 29.75 -15.37
CA THR A 9 51.71 29.47 -14.00
C THR A 9 50.26 29.84 -13.79
N ILE A 10 49.64 30.62 -14.69
CA ILE A 10 48.27 31.07 -14.58
C ILE A 10 47.32 30.08 -15.24
N SER A 11 47.77 29.32 -16.24
CA SER A 11 46.99 28.25 -16.88
C SER A 11 46.78 27.02 -15.98
N ASP A 12 47.70 26.79 -15.03
CA ASP A 12 47.58 25.66 -14.07
C ASP A 12 46.64 25.98 -12.89
N ILE A 13 46.37 27.29 -12.63
CA ILE A 13 45.45 27.72 -11.56
C ILE A 13 43.97 27.73 -12.06
N LEU A 14 43.77 27.78 -13.37
CA LEU A 14 42.43 27.76 -14.01
C LEU A 14 41.96 26.37 -14.44
N ALA A 15 42.74 25.34 -14.10
CA ALA A 15 42.20 23.98 -14.13
C ALA A 15 41.16 23.85 -13.01
N THR A 16 39.93 24.24 -13.30
CA THR A 16 38.78 23.81 -12.51
C THR A 16 38.95 22.32 -12.28
N PRO A 17 38.90 21.84 -11.02
CA PRO A 17 38.81 20.43 -10.82
C PRO A 17 37.56 19.98 -11.57
N GLU A 18 37.74 19.17 -12.61
CA GLU A 18 36.66 18.36 -13.15
C GLU A 18 36.13 17.60 -11.95
N VAL A 19 35.04 18.12 -11.36
CA VAL A 19 34.16 17.34 -10.52
C VAL A 19 33.62 16.28 -11.48
N THR A 20 34.38 15.22 -11.62
CA THR A 20 33.87 13.99 -12.20
C THR A 20 32.70 13.62 -11.30
N GLU A 21 31.50 14.11 -11.65
CA GLU A 21 30.27 13.56 -11.14
C GLU A 21 30.29 12.08 -11.56
N LYS A 22 30.93 11.26 -10.69
CA LYS A 22 30.65 9.85 -10.68
C LYS A 22 29.17 9.77 -10.38
N THR A 23 28.35 9.72 -11.42
CA THR A 23 27.00 9.21 -11.31
C THR A 23 27.14 7.81 -10.75
N LEU A 24 27.15 7.76 -9.41
CA LEU A 24 27.18 6.49 -8.68
C LEU A 24 25.94 5.75 -9.15
N SER A 25 26.14 4.78 -10.02
CA SER A 25 25.05 3.92 -10.48
C SER A 25 24.39 3.36 -9.22
N ILE A 26 23.06 3.43 -9.14
CA ILE A 26 22.28 2.89 -8.01
C ILE A 26 22.76 1.47 -7.67
N MET A 27 23.15 0.69 -8.68
CA MET A 27 23.72 -0.63 -8.54
C MET A 27 25.06 -0.65 -7.79
N GLN A 28 25.91 0.37 -8.01
CA GLN A 28 27.18 0.51 -7.29
C GLN A 28 26.96 0.89 -5.82
N LEU A 29 25.99 1.76 -5.53
CA LEU A 29 25.60 2.12 -4.17
C LEU A 29 25.09 0.90 -3.38
N ILE A 30 24.28 0.06 -4.02
CA ILE A 30 23.76 -1.18 -3.40
C ILE A 30 24.92 -2.14 -3.05
N THR A 31 25.94 -2.23 -3.89
CA THR A 31 27.05 -3.18 -3.73
C THR A 31 28.16 -2.64 -2.83
N SER A 32 28.30 -1.31 -2.71
CA SER A 32 29.37 -0.65 -1.94
C SER A 32 29.19 -0.76 -0.42
N GLY A 33 28.00 -1.11 0.07
CA GLY A 33 27.70 -1.22 1.51
C GLY A 33 28.27 -2.49 2.20
N GLY A 34 29.13 -3.25 1.54
CA GLY A 34 29.65 -4.52 2.08
C GLY A 34 28.54 -5.59 2.22
N THR A 35 28.90 -6.74 2.81
CA THR A 35 27.95 -7.86 2.99
C THR A 35 26.74 -7.48 3.87
N GLY A 36 26.94 -6.66 4.90
CA GLY A 36 25.88 -6.19 5.79
C GLY A 36 24.88 -5.25 5.09
N GLY A 37 25.37 -4.29 4.32
CA GLY A 37 24.55 -3.36 3.56
C GLY A 37 23.70 -4.06 2.49
N THR A 38 24.29 -5.04 1.79
CA THR A 38 23.59 -5.81 0.76
C THR A 38 22.41 -6.62 1.33
N ILE A 39 22.57 -7.23 2.50
CA ILE A 39 21.51 -8.00 3.19
C ILE A 39 20.35 -7.07 3.55
N ILE A 40 20.63 -5.89 4.11
CA ILE A 40 19.61 -4.94 4.52
C ILE A 40 18.85 -4.39 3.30
N MET A 41 19.55 -4.04 2.23
CA MET A 41 18.93 -3.54 1.00
C MET A 41 18.05 -4.61 0.34
N THR A 42 18.48 -5.86 0.34
CA THR A 42 17.68 -6.96 -0.17
C THR A 42 16.43 -7.19 0.67
N ALA A 43 16.54 -7.15 2.00
CA ALA A 43 15.39 -7.27 2.91
C ALA A 43 14.37 -6.14 2.69
N LEU A 44 14.84 -4.89 2.58
CA LEU A 44 13.97 -3.74 2.30
C LEU A 44 13.31 -3.86 0.91
N GLY A 45 14.03 -4.35 -0.10
CA GLY A 45 13.47 -4.61 -1.43
C GLY A 45 12.32 -5.62 -1.40
N ILE A 46 12.48 -6.73 -0.68
CA ILE A 46 11.43 -7.74 -0.51
C ILE A 46 10.22 -7.16 0.22
N LEU A 47 10.45 -6.42 1.32
CA LEU A 47 9.38 -5.74 2.06
C LEU A 47 8.63 -4.72 1.20
N SER A 48 9.34 -3.99 0.33
CA SER A 48 8.75 -3.02 -0.60
C SER A 48 7.82 -3.71 -1.60
N ILE A 49 8.26 -4.81 -2.22
CA ILE A 49 7.44 -5.58 -3.18
C ILE A 49 6.19 -6.12 -2.48
N TYR A 50 6.35 -6.66 -1.27
CA TYR A 50 5.24 -7.19 -0.49
C TYR A 50 4.23 -6.10 -0.09
N ALA A 51 4.71 -4.91 0.31
CA ALA A 51 3.86 -3.77 0.63
C ALA A 51 3.05 -3.29 -0.58
N VAL A 52 3.69 -3.19 -1.77
CA VAL A 52 3.01 -2.81 -3.01
C VAL A 52 1.95 -3.85 -3.41
N TYR A 53 2.25 -5.14 -3.25
CA TYR A 53 1.29 -6.21 -3.50
C TYR A 53 0.02 -6.04 -2.63
N ILE A 54 0.17 -5.86 -1.31
CA ILE A 54 -0.97 -5.63 -0.40
C ILE A 54 -1.74 -4.37 -0.79
N LEU A 55 -1.04 -3.30 -1.16
CA LEU A 55 -1.66 -2.03 -1.56
C LEU A 55 -2.55 -2.21 -2.80
N ILE A 56 -2.06 -2.89 -3.83
CA ILE A 56 -2.83 -3.16 -5.06
C ILE A 56 -4.04 -4.04 -4.76
N GLU A 57 -3.87 -5.10 -3.97
CA GLU A 57 -4.95 -5.99 -3.55
C GLU A 57 -6.06 -5.20 -2.83
N ARG A 58 -5.67 -4.36 -1.87
CA ARG A 58 -6.61 -3.55 -1.08
C ARG A 58 -7.28 -2.46 -1.87
N TYR A 59 -6.54 -1.77 -2.72
CA TYR A 59 -7.12 -0.76 -3.61
C TYR A 59 -8.20 -1.37 -4.51
N SER A 60 -7.94 -2.55 -5.06
CA SER A 60 -8.92 -3.28 -5.89
C SER A 60 -10.15 -3.72 -5.09
N ALA A 61 -9.96 -4.22 -3.86
CA ALA A 61 -11.06 -4.63 -2.98
C ALA A 61 -11.95 -3.44 -2.59
N ILE A 62 -11.35 -2.32 -2.19
CA ILE A 62 -12.08 -1.09 -1.84
C ILE A 62 -12.81 -0.54 -3.05
N LYS A 63 -12.17 -0.50 -4.21
CA LYS A 63 -12.80 -0.01 -5.45
C LYS A 63 -13.99 -0.87 -5.86
N LYS A 64 -13.90 -2.20 -5.67
CA LYS A 64 -15.01 -3.12 -5.92
C LYS A 64 -16.16 -2.91 -4.94
N ALA A 65 -15.84 -2.69 -3.65
CA ALA A 65 -16.83 -2.42 -2.61
C ALA A 65 -17.51 -1.06 -2.76
N SER A 66 -16.79 -0.04 -3.25
CA SER A 66 -17.29 1.33 -3.43
C SER A 66 -18.13 1.53 -4.71
N LYS A 67 -18.25 0.49 -5.54
CA LYS A 67 -19.05 0.60 -6.75
C LYS A 67 -20.51 0.48 -6.37
N GLU A 68 -21.16 1.64 -6.13
CA GLU A 68 -22.63 1.72 -5.98
C GLU A 68 -23.27 1.34 -7.32
N ASP A 69 -23.98 0.23 -7.31
CA ASP A 69 -24.81 -0.18 -8.44
C ASP A 69 -26.25 0.25 -8.15
N GLU A 70 -26.63 1.43 -8.64
CA GLU A 70 -28.01 1.94 -8.50
C GLU A 70 -29.05 0.92 -9.00
N ASN A 71 -28.71 0.15 -10.02
CA ASN A 71 -29.56 -0.91 -10.52
C ASN A 71 -29.78 -2.02 -9.48
N PHE A 72 -28.74 -2.35 -8.71
CA PHE A 72 -28.84 -3.34 -7.64
C PHE A 72 -29.83 -2.88 -6.55
N PHE A 73 -29.69 -1.64 -6.06
CA PHE A 73 -30.62 -1.09 -5.06
C PHE A 73 -32.04 -1.00 -5.57
N ASN A 74 -32.25 -0.55 -6.80
CA ASN A 74 -33.58 -0.48 -7.42
C ASN A 74 -34.20 -1.87 -7.59
N SER A 75 -33.43 -2.88 -7.95
CA SER A 75 -33.90 -4.26 -8.08
C SER A 75 -34.30 -4.83 -6.73
N ILE A 76 -33.46 -4.65 -5.68
CA ILE A 76 -33.79 -5.08 -4.31
C ILE A 76 -35.08 -4.42 -3.83
N LYS A 77 -35.21 -3.09 -4.03
CA LYS A 77 -36.42 -2.34 -3.67
C LYS A 77 -37.67 -2.94 -4.34
N ASN A 78 -37.59 -3.16 -5.64
CA ASN A 78 -38.71 -3.74 -6.41
C ASN A 78 -39.09 -5.14 -5.91
N PHE A 79 -38.12 -6.02 -5.64
CA PHE A 79 -38.40 -7.36 -5.12
C PHE A 79 -39.03 -7.32 -3.72
N VAL A 80 -38.55 -6.43 -2.85
CA VAL A 80 -39.13 -6.27 -1.50
C VAL A 80 -40.55 -5.70 -1.57
N GLU A 81 -40.84 -4.72 -2.45
CA GLU A 81 -42.19 -4.17 -2.65
C GLU A 81 -43.15 -5.21 -3.21
N GLN A 82 -42.67 -6.12 -4.09
CA GLN A 82 -43.44 -7.24 -4.62
C GLN A 82 -43.58 -8.41 -3.64
N LYS A 83 -42.95 -8.32 -2.44
CA LYS A 83 -42.88 -9.39 -1.45
C LYS A 83 -42.16 -10.67 -1.95
N ASP A 84 -41.34 -10.54 -2.99
CA ASP A 84 -40.51 -11.64 -3.48
C ASP A 84 -39.15 -11.64 -2.77
N ILE A 85 -39.18 -12.07 -1.51
CA ILE A 85 -38.00 -12.15 -0.64
C ILE A 85 -36.98 -13.15 -1.18
N SER A 86 -37.46 -14.19 -1.88
CA SER A 86 -36.62 -15.23 -2.48
C SER A 86 -35.73 -14.68 -3.60
N ALA A 87 -36.32 -13.89 -4.51
CA ALA A 87 -35.59 -13.23 -5.59
C ALA A 87 -34.60 -12.18 -5.04
N ALA A 88 -35.00 -11.38 -4.05
CA ALA A 88 -34.12 -10.42 -3.39
C ALA A 88 -32.89 -11.10 -2.78
N LYS A 89 -33.07 -12.22 -2.07
CA LYS A 89 -31.99 -12.99 -1.47
C LYS A 89 -31.04 -13.58 -2.52
N THR A 90 -31.59 -14.18 -3.58
CA THR A 90 -30.80 -14.74 -4.68
C THR A 90 -29.95 -13.67 -5.36
N LEU A 91 -30.51 -12.48 -5.56
CA LEU A 91 -29.77 -11.35 -6.13
C LEU A 91 -28.60 -10.93 -5.23
N CYS A 92 -28.82 -10.84 -3.90
CA CYS A 92 -27.76 -10.54 -2.94
C CYS A 92 -26.65 -11.59 -2.95
N GLN A 93 -26.98 -12.88 -3.00
CA GLN A 93 -26.02 -13.97 -3.02
C GLN A 93 -25.19 -14.03 -4.30
N ASN A 94 -25.75 -13.64 -5.43
CA ASN A 94 -25.05 -13.58 -6.70
C ASN A 94 -24.15 -12.33 -6.84
N THR A 95 -24.28 -11.37 -5.94
CA THR A 95 -23.51 -10.13 -5.95
C THR A 95 -22.42 -10.18 -4.87
N ASP A 96 -21.16 -10.43 -5.28
CA ASP A 96 -20.01 -10.46 -4.37
C ASP A 96 -19.59 -9.03 -3.99
N ASN A 97 -20.39 -8.38 -3.13
CA ASN A 97 -20.18 -7.04 -2.62
C ASN A 97 -20.52 -6.99 -1.11
N PRO A 98 -19.71 -6.36 -0.27
CA PRO A 98 -20.00 -6.16 1.16
C PRO A 98 -21.41 -5.61 1.43
N ILE A 99 -21.87 -4.67 0.61
CA ILE A 99 -23.20 -4.07 0.72
C ILE A 99 -24.31 -5.12 0.47
N ALA A 100 -24.12 -5.99 -0.52
CA ALA A 100 -25.08 -7.04 -0.82
C ALA A 100 -25.21 -8.03 0.36
N HIS A 101 -24.10 -8.38 1.01
CA HIS A 101 -24.12 -9.22 2.22
C HIS A 101 -24.84 -8.56 3.40
N MET A 102 -24.69 -7.23 3.56
CA MET A 102 -25.42 -6.49 4.59
C MET A 102 -26.92 -6.48 4.33
N ILE A 103 -27.32 -6.23 3.08
CA ILE A 103 -28.74 -6.23 2.67
C ILE A 103 -29.33 -7.64 2.79
N GLU A 104 -28.61 -8.70 2.41
CA GLU A 104 -29.05 -10.08 2.60
C GLU A 104 -29.45 -10.36 4.05
N LYS A 105 -28.64 -9.92 5.02
CA LYS A 105 -28.96 -10.09 6.45
C LYS A 105 -30.15 -9.27 6.92
N GLY A 106 -30.39 -8.11 6.30
CA GLY A 106 -31.59 -7.33 6.51
C GLY A 106 -32.83 -8.01 5.95
N VAL A 107 -32.76 -8.51 4.72
CA VAL A 107 -33.84 -9.23 4.03
C VAL A 107 -34.20 -10.56 4.75
N ASP A 108 -33.21 -11.28 5.27
CA ASP A 108 -33.43 -12.50 6.08
C ASP A 108 -34.26 -12.25 7.36
N ARG A 109 -34.39 -11.00 7.78
CA ARG A 109 -35.11 -10.58 8.99
C ARG A 109 -36.24 -9.63 8.73
N ILE A 110 -36.74 -9.58 7.51
CA ILE A 110 -37.77 -8.62 7.10
C ILE A 110 -39.07 -8.76 7.91
N ASP A 111 -39.35 -9.94 8.47
CA ASP A 111 -40.52 -10.21 9.32
C ASP A 111 -40.31 -9.82 10.80
N LYS A 112 -39.14 -9.29 11.16
CA LYS A 112 -38.75 -8.91 12.51
C LYS A 112 -38.96 -7.39 12.73
N PRO A 113 -38.97 -6.95 14.02
CA PRO A 113 -38.94 -5.53 14.32
C PRO A 113 -37.78 -4.80 13.65
N MET A 114 -37.96 -3.53 13.31
CA MET A 114 -36.96 -2.70 12.61
C MET A 114 -35.64 -2.64 13.38
N THR A 115 -35.68 -2.69 14.71
CA THR A 115 -34.49 -2.76 15.57
C THR A 115 -33.63 -3.99 15.30
N ASP A 116 -34.27 -5.14 15.10
CA ASP A 116 -33.57 -6.40 14.83
C ASP A 116 -32.98 -6.43 13.42
N ILE A 117 -33.67 -5.85 12.44
CA ILE A 117 -33.21 -5.70 11.07
C ILE A 117 -31.96 -4.79 11.07
N SER A 118 -32.04 -3.62 11.69
CA SER A 118 -30.93 -2.68 11.78
C SER A 118 -29.72 -3.29 12.49
N ALA A 119 -29.93 -4.00 13.59
CA ALA A 119 -28.86 -4.67 14.31
C ALA A 119 -28.18 -5.77 13.46
N ALA A 120 -28.96 -6.51 12.65
CA ALA A 120 -28.41 -7.53 11.77
C ALA A 120 -27.53 -6.93 10.66
N ILE A 121 -27.99 -5.85 10.05
CA ILE A 121 -27.24 -5.12 9.02
C ILE A 121 -25.95 -4.54 9.61
N GLU A 122 -26.04 -3.90 10.80
CA GLU A 122 -24.89 -3.31 11.48
C GLU A 122 -23.84 -4.37 11.87
N ASN A 123 -24.29 -5.52 12.40
CA ASN A 123 -23.38 -6.61 12.77
C ASN A 123 -22.67 -7.19 11.55
N GLN A 124 -23.39 -7.36 10.44
CA GLN A 124 -22.78 -7.80 9.18
C GLN A 124 -21.80 -6.74 8.64
N GLY A 125 -22.14 -5.44 8.73
CA GLY A 125 -21.25 -4.36 8.34
C GLY A 125 -19.94 -4.37 9.14
N LYS A 126 -20.01 -4.56 10.46
CA LYS A 126 -18.82 -4.71 11.31
C LYS A 126 -17.95 -5.90 10.88
N LEU A 127 -18.58 -7.01 10.51
CA LEU A 127 -17.87 -8.20 10.02
C LEU A 127 -17.17 -7.95 8.68
N GLU A 128 -17.83 -7.25 7.76
CA GLU A 128 -17.20 -6.88 6.46
C GLU A 128 -16.02 -5.90 6.66
N ILE A 129 -16.17 -4.91 7.53
CA ILE A 129 -15.07 -4.00 7.91
C ILE A 129 -13.90 -4.80 8.50
N TYR A 130 -14.17 -5.70 9.44
CA TYR A 130 -13.13 -6.55 10.04
C TYR A 130 -12.38 -7.39 8.99
N LYS A 131 -13.08 -7.97 8.02
CA LYS A 131 -12.46 -8.68 6.90
C LYS A 131 -11.57 -7.76 6.05
N MET A 132 -12.00 -6.53 5.85
CA MET A 132 -11.23 -5.53 5.12
C MET A 132 -10.00 -5.05 5.88
N GLU A 133 -10.06 -4.96 7.21
CA GLU A 133 -8.96 -4.52 8.08
C GLU A 133 -7.87 -5.59 8.29
N ASN A 134 -8.19 -6.85 8.14
CA ASN A 134 -7.33 -7.97 8.53
C ASN A 134 -5.91 -7.89 7.92
N ASN A 135 -5.77 -7.51 6.64
CA ASN A 135 -4.45 -7.36 6.00
C ASN A 135 -3.83 -5.97 6.20
N LEU A 136 -4.60 -4.97 6.66
CA LEU A 136 -4.07 -3.64 6.95
C LEU A 136 -3.13 -3.66 8.17
N ALA A 137 -3.36 -4.55 9.13
CA ALA A 137 -2.47 -4.75 10.27
C ALA A 137 -1.05 -5.16 9.82
N ASN A 138 -0.93 -6.00 8.80
CA ASN A 138 0.36 -6.38 8.22
C ASN A 138 1.06 -5.18 7.56
N LEU A 139 0.31 -4.34 6.86
CA LEU A 139 0.85 -3.11 6.25
C LEU A 139 1.35 -2.13 7.32
N ALA A 140 0.59 -1.96 8.41
CA ALA A 140 0.98 -1.13 9.55
C ALA A 140 2.29 -1.64 10.21
N THR A 141 2.43 -2.96 10.36
CA THR A 141 3.65 -3.58 10.89
C THR A 141 4.85 -3.30 9.99
N ILE A 142 4.71 -3.42 8.67
CA ILE A 142 5.77 -3.11 7.71
C ILE A 142 6.13 -1.63 7.79
N ALA A 143 5.14 -0.73 7.83
CA ALA A 143 5.36 0.71 7.94
C ALA A 143 6.11 1.10 9.22
N GLY A 144 5.90 0.39 10.32
CA GLY A 144 6.66 0.59 11.57
C GLY A 144 8.05 -0.02 11.54
N ALA A 145 8.22 -1.20 10.95
CA ALA A 145 9.49 -1.91 10.91
C ALA A 145 10.49 -1.33 9.89
N ALA A 146 10.03 -0.85 8.74
CA ALA A 146 10.89 -0.38 7.66
C ALA A 146 11.83 0.78 8.08
N PRO A 147 11.40 1.83 8.80
CA PRO A 147 12.29 2.88 9.29
C PRO A 147 13.33 2.36 10.28
N MET A 148 12.97 1.38 11.13
CA MET A 148 13.91 0.79 12.10
C MET A 148 15.02 0.01 11.40
N ILE A 149 14.66 -0.77 10.36
CA ILE A 149 15.64 -1.49 9.53
C ILE A 149 16.52 -0.50 8.75
N GLY A 150 15.94 0.60 8.25
CA GLY A 150 16.69 1.66 7.59
C GLY A 150 17.70 2.32 8.53
N PHE A 151 17.32 2.64 9.78
CA PHE A 151 18.22 3.17 10.79
C PHE A 151 19.35 2.20 11.11
N LEU A 152 19.05 0.91 11.27
CA LEU A 152 20.07 -0.12 11.45
C LEU A 152 21.08 -0.14 10.30
N GLY A 153 20.59 0.04 9.07
CA GLY A 153 21.44 0.15 7.88
C GLY A 153 22.43 1.31 7.94
N THR A 154 22.00 2.48 8.43
CA THR A 154 22.89 3.64 8.59
C THR A 154 23.95 3.41 9.66
N VAL A 155 23.60 2.78 10.78
CA VAL A 155 24.55 2.44 11.85
C VAL A 155 25.62 1.47 11.35
N ILE A 156 25.20 0.40 10.66
CA ILE A 156 26.14 -0.57 10.06
C ILE A 156 27.02 0.11 9.01
N GLY A 157 26.44 0.97 8.18
CA GLY A 157 27.20 1.73 7.18
C GLY A 157 28.25 2.63 7.80
N MET A 158 27.98 3.30 8.92
CA MET A 158 28.96 4.11 9.64
C MET A 158 30.08 3.23 10.23
N ILE A 159 29.75 2.10 10.84
CA ILE A 159 30.77 1.17 11.38
C ILE A 159 31.72 0.72 10.28
N VAL A 160 31.20 0.35 9.11
CA VAL A 160 32.02 -0.08 7.97
C VAL A 160 32.86 1.08 7.40
N ALA A 161 32.35 2.31 7.42
CA ALA A 161 33.07 3.47 6.91
C ALA A 161 34.23 3.92 7.81
N PHE A 162 34.16 3.64 9.12
CA PHE A 162 35.19 4.00 10.10
C PHE A 162 36.14 2.86 10.47
N HIS A 163 35.95 1.67 9.91
CA HIS A 163 36.85 0.52 10.12
C HIS A 163 37.82 0.38 8.97
#